data_4b752eee442bac39833bd2f67067e13b
#
_entry.id   4b752eee442bac39833bd2f67067e13b
#
_cell.length_a   1.000
_cell.length_b   1.000
_cell.length_c   1.000
_cell.angle_alpha   90.00
_cell.angle_beta   90.00
_cell.angle_gamma   90.00
#
_symmetry.space_group_name_H-M   'P 1'
#
loop_
_entity.id
_entity.type
_entity.pdbx_description
1 polymer ?
#
loop_
_entity_poly.entity_id
_entity_poly.type
_entity_poly.pdbx_seq_one_letter_code
_entity_poly.pdbx_strand_id
1 'polypeptide(L)'
;MKICAIGLRGIPDVMGGIESHCQQLYPKMVKNGADVTVIARSPYVEGKKYEYQGVKVISLWAIQHTLLETFVHTFFAILYARIFIRPDIVHLHAIGPALFSPLARLLGMKVMVTHHGADYNRQKWSPFAKKILKFGEKMAVTFANRVLVVGRTLTSALREEYPSYAEKISFVPNGMLPRFTGEISSSHLPSELELTPQHYILTVGRLVPEKGFHDLVEAFVQSNSKLKLVIVGDTDHHSAYSNTLREAATDNVIFANRRGGDELKALYQHAKAFVLPSYHEGLPIVALEAISAGCPVLLSDISPNIDIEAPKDCYFPVGNVYELSKKLSGLDELNLTLNRSDYLEKYDWESISDVTFGYVDGLKA
;
A
#
# COMPACT_ATOMS: atom_id res chain seq x y z
N MET A 1 22.61 -14.56 1.65
CA MET A 1 21.36 -15.34 1.81
C MET A 1 20.47 -15.10 0.62
N LYS A 2 19.90 -16.16 0.05
CA LYS A 2 18.99 -16.08 -1.11
C LYS A 2 17.54 -15.92 -0.68
N ILE A 3 16.89 -14.87 -1.13
CA ILE A 3 15.47 -14.59 -0.88
C ILE A 3 14.72 -14.59 -2.20
N CYS A 4 13.59 -15.28 -2.26
CA CYS A 4 12.69 -15.22 -3.41
C CYS A 4 11.37 -14.58 -2.99
N ALA A 5 11.08 -13.40 -3.51
CA ALA A 5 9.85 -12.65 -3.23
C ALA A 5 8.77 -13.01 -4.25
N ILE A 6 7.57 -13.34 -3.73
CA ILE A 6 6.41 -13.77 -4.52
C ILE A 6 5.15 -13.08 -3.97
N GLY A 7 4.19 -12.77 -4.85
CA GLY A 7 2.90 -12.23 -4.43
C GLY A 7 2.63 -10.79 -4.88
N LEU A 8 3.64 -10.13 -5.46
CA LEU A 8 3.51 -8.81 -6.07
C LEU A 8 3.36 -8.93 -7.60
N ARG A 9 2.94 -7.85 -8.24
CA ARG A 9 2.85 -7.74 -9.71
C ARG A 9 4.22 -7.57 -10.34
N GLY A 10 5.11 -6.78 -9.70
CA GLY A 10 6.47 -6.52 -10.15
C GLY A 10 7.06 -5.23 -9.58
N ILE A 11 8.31 -4.97 -9.92
CA ILE A 11 9.09 -3.74 -9.65
C ILE A 11 10.01 -3.48 -10.87
N PRO A 12 10.46 -2.24 -11.13
CA PRO A 12 10.01 -0.98 -10.54
C PRO A 12 8.71 -0.45 -11.16
N ASP A 13 8.19 0.62 -10.56
CA ASP A 13 7.15 1.52 -11.09
C ASP A 13 5.82 0.84 -11.45
N VAL A 14 5.58 -0.35 -10.89
CA VAL A 14 4.29 -1.02 -10.94
C VAL A 14 3.38 -0.47 -9.83
N MET A 15 2.17 -0.06 -10.22
CA MET A 15 1.22 0.57 -9.29
C MET A 15 0.68 -0.41 -8.27
N GLY A 16 0.83 -0.06 -6.99
CA GLY A 16 0.27 -0.81 -5.86
C GLY A 16 1.06 -0.63 -4.58
N GLY A 17 0.40 -0.75 -3.43
CA GLY A 17 1.05 -0.60 -2.13
C GLY A 17 2.09 -1.69 -1.86
N ILE A 18 1.83 -2.94 -2.28
CA ILE A 18 2.77 -4.06 -2.15
C ILE A 18 3.98 -3.84 -3.04
N GLU A 19 3.76 -3.38 -4.26
CA GLU A 19 4.79 -3.05 -5.24
C GLU A 19 5.71 -1.94 -4.73
N SER A 20 5.12 -0.85 -4.23
CA SER A 20 5.86 0.27 -3.60
C SER A 20 6.65 -0.20 -2.38
N HIS A 21 6.07 -1.02 -1.51
CA HIS A 21 6.77 -1.63 -0.37
C HIS A 21 7.98 -2.45 -0.83
N CYS A 22 7.81 -3.35 -1.79
CA CYS A 22 8.87 -4.22 -2.28
C CYS A 22 9.96 -3.44 -3.02
N GLN A 23 9.58 -2.41 -3.78
CA GLN A 23 10.51 -1.52 -4.49
C GLN A 23 11.44 -0.76 -3.55
N GLN A 24 10.98 -0.44 -2.33
CA GLN A 24 11.80 0.22 -1.32
C GLN A 24 12.61 -0.76 -0.47
N LEU A 25 12.00 -1.85 -0.06
CA LEU A 25 12.59 -2.83 0.85
C LEU A 25 13.76 -3.59 0.21
N TYR A 26 13.54 -4.20 -0.94
CA TYR A 26 14.50 -5.17 -1.48
C TYR A 26 15.84 -4.61 -1.93
N PRO A 27 15.92 -3.40 -2.55
CA PRO A 27 17.23 -2.80 -2.82
C PRO A 27 18.07 -2.56 -1.58
N LYS A 28 17.44 -2.21 -0.45
CA LYS A 28 18.11 -2.01 0.83
C LYS A 28 18.59 -3.34 1.43
N MET A 29 17.76 -4.38 1.35
CA MET A 29 18.17 -5.73 1.75
C MET A 29 19.36 -6.26 0.90
N VAL A 30 19.41 -5.91 -0.39
CA VAL A 30 20.57 -6.24 -1.23
C VAL A 30 21.83 -5.51 -0.76
N LYS A 31 21.73 -4.23 -0.40
CA LYS A 31 22.85 -3.49 0.21
C LYS A 31 23.33 -4.13 1.51
N ASN A 32 22.42 -4.74 2.28
CA ASN A 32 22.73 -5.48 3.49
C ASN A 32 23.24 -6.93 3.21
N GLY A 33 23.51 -7.28 1.95
CA GLY A 33 24.12 -8.54 1.55
C GLY A 33 23.14 -9.68 1.25
N ALA A 34 21.85 -9.41 1.05
CA ALA A 34 20.90 -10.40 0.54
C ALA A 34 21.03 -10.58 -0.98
N ASP A 35 20.88 -11.81 -1.47
CA ASP A 35 20.66 -12.10 -2.90
C ASP A 35 19.15 -12.22 -3.14
N VAL A 36 18.53 -11.14 -3.62
CA VAL A 36 17.08 -11.06 -3.75
C VAL A 36 16.64 -11.29 -5.19
N THR A 37 15.69 -12.20 -5.38
CA THR A 37 14.98 -12.42 -6.64
C THR A 37 13.50 -12.18 -6.46
N VAL A 38 12.92 -11.28 -7.24
CA VAL A 38 11.49 -11.03 -7.31
C VAL A 38 10.90 -11.83 -8.46
N ILE A 39 9.83 -12.60 -8.23
CA ILE A 39 9.04 -13.20 -9.29
C ILE A 39 7.86 -12.29 -9.60
N ALA A 40 7.94 -11.62 -10.75
CA ALA A 40 6.94 -10.69 -11.25
C ALA A 40 5.94 -11.41 -12.19
N ARG A 41 4.78 -10.77 -12.41
CA ARG A 41 3.74 -11.23 -13.34
C ARG A 41 3.92 -10.56 -14.71
N SER A 42 4.05 -11.34 -15.78
CA SER A 42 4.37 -10.84 -17.12
C SER A 42 3.47 -9.73 -17.67
N PRO A 43 2.17 -9.64 -17.34
CA PRO A 43 1.33 -8.55 -17.84
C PRO A 43 1.66 -7.16 -17.27
N TYR A 44 2.47 -7.08 -16.20
CA TYR A 44 2.71 -5.83 -15.48
C TYR A 44 4.15 -5.31 -15.59
N VAL A 45 5.04 -6.06 -16.21
CA VAL A 45 6.46 -5.70 -16.34
C VAL A 45 6.98 -5.98 -17.74
N GLU A 46 7.93 -5.19 -18.19
CA GLU A 46 8.61 -5.41 -19.46
C GLU A 46 9.84 -6.32 -19.29
N GLY A 47 10.01 -7.23 -20.24
CA GLY A 47 11.14 -8.17 -20.24
C GLY A 47 10.92 -9.41 -19.38
N LYS A 48 11.66 -10.48 -19.71
CA LYS A 48 11.59 -11.77 -19.01
C LYS A 48 12.50 -11.85 -17.79
N LYS A 49 13.65 -11.17 -17.85
CA LYS A 49 14.66 -11.11 -16.78
C LYS A 49 15.35 -9.76 -16.86
N TYR A 50 15.45 -9.07 -15.75
CA TYR A 50 16.16 -7.80 -15.62
C TYR A 50 16.59 -7.59 -14.17
N GLU A 51 17.30 -6.52 -13.92
CA GLU A 51 17.76 -6.15 -12.58
C GLU A 51 17.34 -4.71 -12.27
N TYR A 52 16.93 -4.50 -11.01
CA TYR A 52 16.59 -3.20 -10.46
C TYR A 52 17.34 -2.97 -9.15
N GLN A 53 18.32 -2.07 -9.15
CA GLN A 53 19.13 -1.72 -7.97
C GLN A 53 19.69 -2.96 -7.22
N GLY A 54 20.23 -3.93 -7.97
CA GLY A 54 20.78 -5.18 -7.44
C GLY A 54 19.74 -6.29 -7.19
N VAL A 55 18.45 -5.99 -7.31
CA VAL A 55 17.37 -6.97 -7.20
C VAL A 55 17.14 -7.64 -8.55
N LYS A 56 17.29 -8.96 -8.61
CA LYS A 56 16.97 -9.76 -9.81
C LYS A 56 15.45 -9.85 -9.96
N VAL A 57 14.92 -9.57 -11.14
CA VAL A 57 13.50 -9.71 -11.45
C VAL A 57 13.31 -10.74 -12.55
N ILE A 58 12.44 -11.72 -12.30
CA ILE A 58 12.07 -12.77 -13.25
C ILE A 58 10.57 -12.69 -13.49
N SER A 59 10.19 -12.46 -14.72
CA SER A 59 8.79 -12.39 -15.13
C SER A 59 8.28 -13.79 -15.51
N LEU A 60 7.25 -14.26 -14.80
CA LEU A 60 6.53 -15.48 -15.15
C LEU A 60 5.15 -15.15 -15.70
N TRP A 61 4.66 -16.06 -16.53
CA TRP A 61 3.31 -15.95 -17.08
C TRP A 61 2.26 -15.88 -15.94
N ALA A 62 1.26 -15.04 -16.13
CA ALA A 62 0.10 -14.92 -15.25
C ALA A 62 -1.17 -14.86 -16.07
N ILE A 63 -2.22 -15.57 -15.62
CA ILE A 63 -3.54 -15.49 -16.21
C ILE A 63 -4.17 -14.13 -15.83
N GLN A 64 -4.71 -13.43 -16.81
CA GLN A 64 -5.42 -12.17 -16.57
C GLN A 64 -6.87 -12.43 -16.11
N HIS A 65 -7.03 -12.80 -14.84
CA HIS A 65 -8.32 -13.04 -14.23
C HIS A 65 -8.31 -12.61 -12.75
N THR A 66 -9.27 -11.80 -12.38
CA THR A 66 -9.33 -11.10 -11.07
C THR A 66 -9.07 -12.00 -9.84
N LEU A 67 -9.57 -13.22 -9.83
CA LEU A 67 -9.41 -14.16 -8.71
C LEU A 67 -8.26 -15.15 -8.92
N LEU A 68 -8.15 -15.73 -10.13
CA LEU A 68 -7.23 -16.84 -10.39
C LEU A 68 -5.79 -16.37 -10.58
N GLU A 69 -5.59 -15.12 -11.02
CA GLU A 69 -4.26 -14.58 -11.31
C GLU A 69 -3.28 -14.83 -10.16
N THR A 70 -3.66 -14.42 -8.95
CA THR A 70 -2.80 -14.53 -7.77
C THR A 70 -2.52 -15.99 -7.41
N PHE A 71 -3.53 -16.85 -7.42
CA PHE A 71 -3.37 -18.24 -6.98
C PHE A 71 -2.55 -19.06 -7.97
N VAL A 72 -2.90 -18.99 -9.25
CA VAL A 72 -2.20 -19.73 -10.32
C VAL A 72 -0.75 -19.27 -10.42
N HIS A 73 -0.52 -17.96 -10.44
CA HIS A 73 0.85 -17.42 -10.52
C HIS A 73 1.67 -17.83 -9.29
N THR A 74 1.12 -17.71 -8.06
CA THR A 74 1.85 -18.07 -6.84
C THR A 74 2.25 -19.55 -6.82
N PHE A 75 1.35 -20.45 -7.24
CA PHE A 75 1.64 -21.87 -7.32
C PHE A 75 2.85 -22.15 -8.23
N PHE A 76 2.82 -21.64 -9.48
CA PHE A 76 3.93 -21.83 -10.41
C PHE A 76 5.21 -21.09 -9.98
N ALA A 77 5.08 -19.92 -9.35
CA ALA A 77 6.22 -19.17 -8.84
C ALA A 77 6.95 -19.94 -7.73
N ILE A 78 6.24 -20.61 -6.83
CA ILE A 78 6.84 -21.44 -5.77
C ILE A 78 7.58 -22.66 -6.36
N LEU A 79 6.99 -23.33 -7.35
CA LEU A 79 7.64 -24.45 -8.04
C LEU A 79 8.89 -23.96 -8.79
N TYR A 80 8.78 -22.84 -9.50
CA TYR A 80 9.91 -22.23 -10.20
C TYR A 80 11.03 -21.85 -9.21
N ALA A 81 10.67 -21.21 -8.09
CA ALA A 81 11.63 -20.86 -7.04
C ALA A 81 12.37 -22.10 -6.53
N ARG A 82 11.67 -23.19 -6.25
CA ARG A 82 12.30 -24.44 -5.76
C ARG A 82 13.24 -25.10 -6.75
N ILE A 83 12.87 -25.12 -8.03
CA ILE A 83 13.63 -25.84 -9.07
C ILE A 83 14.82 -25.01 -9.55
N PHE A 84 14.59 -23.73 -9.87
CA PHE A 84 15.57 -22.90 -10.61
C PHE A 84 16.32 -21.90 -9.72
N ILE A 85 15.67 -21.29 -8.71
CA ILE A 85 16.29 -20.28 -7.85
C ILE A 85 16.94 -20.93 -6.63
N ARG A 86 16.27 -21.91 -6.02
CA ARG A 86 16.66 -22.59 -4.79
C ARG A 86 16.96 -21.59 -3.68
N PRO A 87 15.99 -20.78 -3.28
CA PRO A 87 16.18 -19.78 -2.25
C PRO A 87 16.26 -20.42 -0.87
N ASP A 88 16.95 -19.76 0.06
CA ASP A 88 16.92 -20.11 1.48
C ASP A 88 15.55 -19.78 2.07
N ILE A 89 14.94 -18.66 1.62
CA ILE A 89 13.66 -18.17 2.10
C ILE A 89 12.77 -17.75 0.94
N VAL A 90 11.53 -18.18 0.96
CA VAL A 90 10.46 -17.63 0.15
C VAL A 90 9.73 -16.56 0.97
N HIS A 91 9.69 -15.32 0.47
CA HIS A 91 8.96 -14.22 1.08
C HIS A 91 7.66 -14.00 0.31
N LEU A 92 6.54 -14.36 0.94
CA LEU A 92 5.20 -14.22 0.36
C LEU A 92 4.58 -12.89 0.80
N HIS A 93 4.07 -12.14 -0.15
CA HIS A 93 3.38 -10.87 0.11
C HIS A 93 1.87 -11.04 -0.02
N ALA A 94 1.14 -10.62 1.01
CA ALA A 94 -0.31 -10.73 1.22
C ALA A 94 -0.84 -12.14 1.50
N ILE A 95 -2.05 -12.18 2.05
CA ILE A 95 -2.72 -13.41 2.53
C ILE A 95 -3.18 -14.34 1.41
N GLY A 96 -3.43 -13.82 0.20
CA GLY A 96 -3.76 -14.64 -0.97
C GLY A 96 -2.60 -15.59 -1.34
N PRO A 97 -1.40 -15.07 -1.67
CA PRO A 97 -0.20 -15.89 -1.88
C PRO A 97 0.17 -16.75 -0.68
N ALA A 98 -0.06 -16.28 0.55
CA ALA A 98 0.25 -17.02 1.76
C ALA A 98 -0.56 -18.33 1.94
N LEU A 99 -1.65 -18.51 1.20
CA LEU A 99 -2.35 -19.80 1.08
C LEU A 99 -1.40 -20.95 0.72
N PHE A 100 -0.32 -20.65 -0.01
CA PHE A 100 0.67 -21.64 -0.46
C PHE A 100 1.86 -21.79 0.50
N SER A 101 1.81 -21.21 1.70
CA SER A 101 2.85 -21.42 2.73
C SER A 101 3.10 -22.90 3.04
N PRO A 102 2.06 -23.77 3.17
CA PRO A 102 2.27 -25.21 3.37
C PRO A 102 3.04 -25.86 2.22
N LEU A 103 2.74 -25.51 0.98
CA LEU A 103 3.45 -26.04 -0.20
C LEU A 103 4.93 -25.66 -0.18
N ALA A 104 5.23 -24.39 0.07
CA ALA A 104 6.62 -23.94 0.15
C ALA A 104 7.40 -24.65 1.27
N ARG A 105 6.76 -24.88 2.43
CA ARG A 105 7.33 -25.67 3.54
C ARG A 105 7.55 -27.12 3.18
N LEU A 106 6.57 -27.76 2.53
CA LEU A 106 6.68 -29.16 2.05
C LEU A 106 7.84 -29.34 1.06
N LEU A 107 8.09 -28.32 0.24
CA LEU A 107 9.22 -28.29 -0.69
C LEU A 107 10.57 -27.97 0.00
N GLY A 108 10.62 -27.87 1.32
CA GLY A 108 11.84 -27.68 2.12
C GLY A 108 12.35 -26.23 2.18
N MET A 109 11.55 -25.23 1.76
CA MET A 109 11.92 -23.82 1.85
C MET A 109 11.44 -23.22 3.16
N LYS A 110 12.22 -22.29 3.75
CA LYS A 110 11.73 -21.45 4.84
C LYS A 110 10.79 -20.38 4.26
N VAL A 111 9.75 -20.02 5.03
CA VAL A 111 8.70 -19.10 4.57
C VAL A 111 8.61 -17.92 5.50
N MET A 112 8.69 -16.72 4.93
CA MET A 112 8.31 -15.45 5.56
C MET A 112 7.09 -14.89 4.84
N VAL A 113 6.16 -14.31 5.59
CA VAL A 113 4.96 -13.66 5.01
C VAL A 113 4.90 -12.22 5.48
N THR A 114 4.70 -11.28 4.55
CA THR A 114 4.27 -9.93 4.92
C THR A 114 2.77 -9.79 4.70
N HIS A 115 2.05 -9.53 5.78
CA HIS A 115 0.61 -9.30 5.80
C HIS A 115 0.32 -7.82 5.59
N HIS A 116 -0.16 -7.47 4.40
CA HIS A 116 -0.38 -6.08 3.97
C HIS A 116 -1.76 -5.52 4.31
N GLY A 117 -2.56 -6.20 5.10
CA GLY A 117 -3.91 -5.80 5.48
C GLY A 117 -4.93 -6.93 5.36
N ALA A 118 -6.03 -6.81 6.06
CA ALA A 118 -7.10 -7.80 6.11
C ALA A 118 -7.95 -7.77 4.83
N ASP A 119 -7.38 -8.20 3.70
CA ASP A 119 -8.00 -8.11 2.36
C ASP A 119 -9.41 -8.75 2.28
N TYR A 120 -9.73 -9.67 3.17
CA TYR A 120 -11.08 -10.26 3.27
C TYR A 120 -12.14 -9.25 3.70
N ASN A 121 -11.78 -8.10 4.25
CA ASN A 121 -12.73 -7.03 4.61
C ASN A 121 -13.15 -6.19 3.40
N ARG A 122 -12.48 -6.31 2.24
CA ARG A 122 -12.83 -5.56 1.04
C ARG A 122 -14.20 -5.94 0.51
N GLN A 123 -15.00 -4.94 0.14
CA GLN A 123 -16.38 -5.14 -0.35
C GLN A 123 -16.46 -5.92 -1.66
N LYS A 124 -15.43 -5.83 -2.52
CA LYS A 124 -15.41 -6.50 -3.83
C LYS A 124 -15.39 -8.04 -3.76
N TRP A 125 -15.07 -8.61 -2.61
CA TRP A 125 -14.96 -10.06 -2.46
C TRP A 125 -16.28 -10.71 -2.10
N SER A 126 -16.64 -11.78 -2.82
CA SER A 126 -17.76 -12.65 -2.44
C SER A 126 -17.51 -13.32 -1.08
N PRO A 127 -18.55 -13.77 -0.36
CA PRO A 127 -18.37 -14.48 0.91
C PRO A 127 -17.44 -15.68 0.82
N PHE A 128 -17.44 -16.38 -0.31
CA PHE A 128 -16.53 -17.51 -0.56
C PHE A 128 -15.09 -17.06 -0.71
N ALA A 129 -14.82 -16.00 -1.47
CA ALA A 129 -13.48 -15.44 -1.62
C ALA A 129 -12.94 -14.92 -0.28
N LYS A 130 -13.78 -14.28 0.54
CA LYS A 130 -13.41 -13.87 1.90
C LYS A 130 -12.96 -15.04 2.78
N LYS A 131 -13.67 -16.17 2.71
CA LYS A 131 -13.28 -17.40 3.44
C LYS A 131 -11.94 -17.95 2.95
N ILE A 132 -11.68 -17.95 1.65
CA ILE A 132 -10.37 -18.38 1.10
C ILE A 132 -9.25 -17.46 1.58
N LEU A 133 -9.44 -16.14 1.57
CA LEU A 133 -8.45 -15.17 2.05
C LEU A 133 -8.19 -15.34 3.56
N LYS A 134 -9.23 -15.52 4.38
CA LYS A 134 -9.08 -15.81 5.82
C LYS A 134 -8.38 -17.14 6.06
N PHE A 135 -8.63 -18.15 5.23
CA PHE A 135 -7.89 -19.39 5.26
C PHE A 135 -6.42 -19.21 4.87
N GLY A 136 -6.14 -18.34 3.87
CA GLY A 136 -4.76 -17.94 3.52
C GLY A 136 -4.01 -17.29 4.68
N GLU A 137 -4.68 -16.42 5.45
CA GLU A 137 -4.13 -15.84 6.68
C GLU A 137 -3.81 -16.93 7.71
N LYS A 138 -4.72 -17.89 7.94
CA LYS A 138 -4.48 -19.04 8.81
C LYS A 138 -3.28 -19.86 8.34
N MET A 139 -3.14 -20.10 7.03
CA MET A 139 -1.98 -20.81 6.46
C MET A 139 -0.68 -20.03 6.67
N ALA A 140 -0.70 -18.71 6.51
CA ALA A 140 0.43 -17.84 6.85
C ALA A 140 0.86 -18.04 8.31
N VAL A 141 -0.06 -17.82 9.23
CA VAL A 141 0.24 -17.89 10.66
C VAL A 141 0.68 -19.30 11.09
N THR A 142 0.08 -20.35 10.54
CA THR A 142 0.41 -21.73 10.92
C THR A 142 1.76 -22.18 10.36
N PHE A 143 2.00 -21.96 9.07
CA PHE A 143 3.11 -22.59 8.34
C PHE A 143 4.31 -21.69 8.06
N ALA A 144 4.14 -20.35 8.08
CA ALA A 144 5.31 -19.49 7.95
C ALA A 144 6.23 -19.58 9.17
N ASN A 145 7.51 -19.39 8.94
CA ASN A 145 8.51 -19.27 10.01
C ASN A 145 8.42 -17.90 10.70
N ARG A 146 8.02 -16.85 9.96
CA ARG A 146 7.80 -15.50 10.46
C ARG A 146 6.66 -14.84 9.68
N VAL A 147 5.83 -14.07 10.39
CA VAL A 147 4.77 -13.25 9.80
C VAL A 147 5.03 -11.79 10.19
N LEU A 148 5.28 -10.95 9.20
CA LEU A 148 5.42 -9.51 9.36
C LEU A 148 4.09 -8.86 9.04
N VAL A 149 3.64 -7.92 9.85
CA VAL A 149 2.32 -7.27 9.71
C VAL A 149 2.54 -5.77 9.66
N VAL A 150 2.01 -5.11 8.62
CA VAL A 150 2.28 -3.68 8.41
C VAL A 150 1.47 -2.75 9.33
N GLY A 151 0.38 -3.23 9.94
CA GLY A 151 -0.48 -2.47 10.87
C GLY A 151 -0.30 -2.94 12.31
N ARG A 152 -0.18 -2.00 13.25
CA ARG A 152 -0.01 -2.28 14.68
C ARG A 152 -1.27 -2.95 15.26
N THR A 153 -2.44 -2.37 15.01
CA THR A 153 -3.73 -2.91 15.46
C THR A 153 -3.97 -4.30 14.91
N LEU A 154 -3.68 -4.54 13.63
CA LEU A 154 -3.80 -5.87 13.02
C LEU A 154 -2.81 -6.87 13.62
N THR A 155 -1.59 -6.45 13.97
CA THR A 155 -0.61 -7.30 14.64
C THR A 155 -1.15 -7.81 15.99
N SER A 156 -1.72 -6.90 16.79
CA SER A 156 -2.32 -7.23 18.10
C SER A 156 -3.49 -8.19 17.93
N ALA A 157 -4.40 -7.89 17.00
CA ALA A 157 -5.55 -8.76 16.71
C ALA A 157 -5.13 -10.18 16.26
N LEU A 158 -4.11 -10.30 15.41
CA LEU A 158 -3.61 -11.61 14.97
C LEU A 158 -2.94 -12.39 16.12
N ARG A 159 -2.21 -11.72 17.00
CA ARG A 159 -1.61 -12.38 18.18
C ARG A 159 -2.68 -12.88 19.15
N GLU A 160 -3.76 -12.14 19.31
CA GLU A 160 -4.90 -12.52 20.12
C GLU A 160 -5.69 -13.69 19.49
N GLU A 161 -5.95 -13.64 18.18
CA GLU A 161 -6.66 -14.70 17.45
C GLU A 161 -5.84 -16.00 17.35
N TYR A 162 -4.51 -15.91 17.29
CA TYR A 162 -3.59 -17.05 17.14
C TYR A 162 -2.52 -17.10 18.25
N PRO A 163 -2.89 -17.25 19.52
CA PRO A 163 -1.97 -17.11 20.66
C PRO A 163 -0.81 -18.12 20.63
N SER A 164 -1.03 -19.34 20.13
CA SER A 164 0.02 -20.34 19.96
C SER A 164 1.11 -19.97 18.95
N TYR A 165 0.87 -18.94 18.17
CA TYR A 165 1.78 -18.45 17.12
C TYR A 165 2.20 -16.99 17.31
N ALA A 166 1.84 -16.36 18.43
CA ALA A 166 2.02 -14.93 18.68
C ALA A 166 3.49 -14.48 18.55
N GLU A 167 4.45 -15.30 18.96
CA GLU A 167 5.88 -14.97 18.94
C GLU A 167 6.45 -14.81 17.51
N LYS A 168 5.87 -15.46 16.52
CA LYS A 168 6.32 -15.34 15.13
C LYS A 168 5.60 -14.23 14.34
N ILE A 169 4.62 -13.55 14.95
CA ILE A 169 3.91 -12.43 14.39
C ILE A 169 4.56 -11.14 14.89
N SER A 170 5.09 -10.34 13.98
CA SER A 170 5.80 -9.10 14.32
C SER A 170 5.27 -7.92 13.52
N PHE A 171 5.16 -6.77 14.20
CA PHE A 171 4.84 -5.51 13.54
C PHE A 171 6.08 -5.00 12.78
N VAL A 172 5.93 -4.75 11.48
CA VAL A 172 6.93 -4.11 10.63
C VAL A 172 6.19 -3.21 9.65
N PRO A 173 6.19 -1.88 9.84
CA PRO A 173 5.37 -0.96 9.06
C PRO A 173 5.87 -0.79 7.61
N ASN A 174 5.06 -0.12 6.80
CA ASN A 174 5.55 0.52 5.58
C ASN A 174 6.36 1.77 5.95
N GLY A 175 7.31 2.15 5.10
CA GLY A 175 8.12 3.34 5.33
C GLY A 175 7.66 4.55 4.52
N MET A 176 8.13 5.72 4.92
CA MET A 176 7.97 6.97 4.20
C MET A 176 8.95 7.02 3.02
N LEU A 177 8.53 7.65 1.92
CA LEU A 177 9.35 7.71 0.71
C LEU A 177 10.23 8.98 0.71
N PRO A 178 11.57 8.85 0.78
CA PRO A 178 12.47 10.00 0.81
C PRO A 178 12.31 10.94 -0.37
N ARG A 179 11.86 10.44 -1.53
CA ARG A 179 11.63 11.26 -2.74
C ARG A 179 10.60 12.38 -2.52
N PHE A 180 9.70 12.24 -1.56
CA PHE A 180 8.71 13.28 -1.24
C PHE A 180 9.23 14.31 -0.23
N THR A 181 10.38 14.09 0.40
CA THR A 181 11.02 15.05 1.29
C THR A 181 11.61 16.23 0.55
N GLY A 182 12.24 17.16 0.88
CA GLY A 182 12.82 18.27 0.12
C GLY A 182 11.75 19.13 -0.58
N GLU A 183 12.04 20.37 -0.79
CA GLU A 183 11.13 21.31 -1.43
C GLU A 183 11.06 21.11 -2.96
N ILE A 184 9.90 21.36 -3.54
CA ILE A 184 9.69 21.41 -4.99
C ILE A 184 8.92 22.66 -5.38
N SER A 185 9.29 23.26 -6.50
CA SER A 185 8.61 24.46 -7.00
C SER A 185 7.19 24.13 -7.47
N SER A 186 6.26 25.07 -7.27
CA SER A 186 4.91 24.98 -7.82
C SER A 186 4.86 24.95 -9.35
N SER A 187 5.96 25.29 -10.03
CA SER A 187 6.07 25.13 -11.49
C SER A 187 6.03 23.67 -11.96
N HIS A 188 6.17 22.70 -11.06
CA HIS A 188 5.99 21.27 -11.34
C HIS A 188 4.53 20.79 -11.19
N LEU A 189 3.61 21.66 -10.78
CA LEU A 189 2.18 21.34 -10.86
C LEU A 189 1.80 21.13 -12.31
N PRO A 190 1.00 20.09 -12.63
CA PRO A 190 0.55 19.87 -14.01
C PRO A 190 -0.20 21.08 -14.55
N SER A 191 0.34 21.71 -15.59
CA SER A 191 -0.17 22.99 -16.12
C SER A 191 -1.60 22.91 -16.62
N GLU A 192 -1.99 21.74 -17.16
CA GLU A 192 -3.33 21.48 -17.68
C GLU A 192 -4.41 21.39 -16.60
N LEU A 193 -4.03 21.26 -15.32
CA LEU A 193 -4.98 21.23 -14.19
C LEU A 193 -5.29 22.65 -13.66
N GLU A 194 -4.54 23.65 -14.09
CA GLU A 194 -4.71 25.05 -13.69
C GLU A 194 -4.85 25.21 -12.18
N LEU A 195 -3.93 24.60 -11.40
CA LEU A 195 -3.94 24.60 -9.96
C LEU A 195 -3.18 25.78 -9.38
N THR A 196 -3.75 26.38 -8.34
CA THR A 196 -3.06 27.39 -7.52
C THR A 196 -2.63 26.75 -6.20
N PRO A 197 -1.37 26.91 -5.75
CA PRO A 197 -0.91 26.43 -4.44
C PRO A 197 -1.86 26.84 -3.31
N GLN A 198 -2.11 25.89 -2.39
CA GLN A 198 -3.02 26.06 -1.24
C GLN A 198 -4.50 26.29 -1.59
N HIS A 199 -4.89 26.15 -2.88
CA HIS A 199 -6.28 26.32 -3.33
C HIS A 199 -6.91 25.02 -3.84
N TYR A 200 -6.39 23.87 -3.40
CA TYR A 200 -7.00 22.57 -3.72
C TYR A 200 -6.80 21.56 -2.61
N ILE A 201 -7.74 20.62 -2.52
CA ILE A 201 -7.69 19.43 -1.71
C ILE A 201 -7.19 18.29 -2.61
N LEU A 202 -6.31 17.45 -2.10
CA LEU A 202 -5.76 16.31 -2.84
C LEU A 202 -6.25 14.99 -2.25
N THR A 203 -6.58 14.04 -3.10
CA THR A 203 -6.64 12.61 -2.74
C THR A 203 -5.92 11.77 -3.78
N VAL A 204 -5.29 10.67 -3.33
CA VAL A 204 -4.47 9.82 -4.20
C VAL A 204 -4.82 8.35 -3.95
N GLY A 205 -5.11 7.61 -5.01
CA GLY A 205 -5.39 6.18 -4.90
C GLY A 205 -6.11 5.61 -6.11
N ARG A 206 -6.30 4.29 -6.10
CA ARG A 206 -7.11 3.64 -7.15
C ARG A 206 -8.57 4.01 -7.03
N LEU A 207 -9.24 4.23 -8.16
CA LEU A 207 -10.69 4.50 -8.20
C LEU A 207 -11.48 3.22 -7.96
N VAL A 208 -11.58 2.81 -6.70
CA VAL A 208 -12.28 1.61 -6.23
C VAL A 208 -13.13 1.93 -4.99
N PRO A 209 -14.26 1.24 -4.77
CA PRO A 209 -15.19 1.59 -3.68
C PRO A 209 -14.56 1.66 -2.30
N GLU A 210 -13.61 0.77 -2.01
CA GLU A 210 -12.92 0.73 -0.72
C GLU A 210 -12.08 1.97 -0.39
N LYS A 211 -11.83 2.86 -1.38
CA LYS A 211 -11.13 4.13 -1.17
C LYS A 211 -12.06 5.28 -0.76
N GLY A 212 -13.38 5.09 -0.82
CA GLY A 212 -14.36 6.07 -0.32
C GLY A 212 -14.41 7.39 -1.07
N PHE A 213 -13.91 7.46 -2.30
CA PHE A 213 -13.88 8.73 -3.06
C PHE A 213 -15.28 9.26 -3.37
N HIS A 214 -16.30 8.41 -3.40
CA HIS A 214 -17.70 8.84 -3.53
C HIS A 214 -18.14 9.69 -2.33
N ASP A 215 -17.80 9.29 -1.10
CA ASP A 215 -18.09 10.09 0.09
C ASP A 215 -17.34 11.43 0.08
N LEU A 216 -16.09 11.43 -0.39
CA LEU A 216 -15.30 12.64 -0.49
C LEU A 216 -15.88 13.61 -1.52
N VAL A 217 -16.29 13.14 -2.69
CA VAL A 217 -16.94 13.97 -3.72
C VAL A 217 -18.25 14.54 -3.18
N GLU A 218 -19.08 13.70 -2.55
CA GLU A 218 -20.34 14.16 -1.96
C GLU A 218 -20.11 15.17 -0.83
N ALA A 219 -19.20 14.91 0.10
CA ALA A 219 -18.84 15.82 1.18
C ALA A 219 -18.26 17.14 0.66
N PHE A 220 -17.45 17.09 -0.39
CA PHE A 220 -16.89 18.27 -1.02
C PHE A 220 -17.97 19.16 -1.64
N VAL A 221 -18.92 18.59 -2.35
CA VAL A 221 -20.07 19.32 -2.90
C VAL A 221 -20.90 19.94 -1.78
N GLN A 222 -21.22 19.20 -0.72
CA GLN A 222 -21.99 19.70 0.42
C GLN A 222 -21.25 20.79 1.21
N SER A 223 -19.91 20.80 1.21
CA SER A 223 -19.11 21.79 1.93
C SER A 223 -19.17 23.20 1.35
N ASN A 224 -19.65 23.34 0.10
CA ASN A 224 -19.62 24.59 -0.66
C ASN A 224 -18.21 25.24 -0.69
N SER A 225 -17.16 24.43 -0.64
CA SER A 225 -15.77 24.92 -0.66
C SER A 225 -15.46 25.63 -1.96
N LYS A 226 -14.68 26.72 -1.87
CA LYS A 226 -14.15 27.42 -3.05
C LYS A 226 -12.87 26.79 -3.59
N LEU A 227 -12.36 25.76 -2.94
CA LEU A 227 -11.18 25.00 -3.37
C LEU A 227 -11.55 24.11 -4.57
N LYS A 228 -10.52 23.59 -5.24
CA LYS A 228 -10.67 22.46 -6.17
C LYS A 228 -10.46 21.15 -5.41
N LEU A 229 -11.13 20.07 -5.80
CA LEU A 229 -10.83 18.69 -5.36
C LEU A 229 -10.06 17.97 -6.47
N VAL A 230 -8.84 17.60 -6.21
CA VAL A 230 -7.98 16.87 -7.17
C VAL A 230 -7.88 15.41 -6.77
N ILE A 231 -8.33 14.52 -7.66
CA ILE A 231 -8.31 13.07 -7.48
C ILE A 231 -7.24 12.50 -8.40
N VAL A 232 -6.14 12.05 -7.81
CA VAL A 232 -5.02 11.40 -8.53
C VAL A 232 -5.16 9.90 -8.46
N GLY A 233 -5.15 9.26 -9.60
CA GLY A 233 -5.21 7.81 -9.73
C GLY A 233 -6.15 7.38 -10.86
N ASP A 234 -6.24 6.07 -11.02
CA ASP A 234 -7.07 5.46 -12.06
C ASP A 234 -7.52 4.07 -11.62
N THR A 235 -8.24 3.36 -12.47
CA THR A 235 -8.60 1.96 -12.28
C THR A 235 -7.68 1.06 -13.12
N ASP A 236 -7.47 -0.18 -12.68
CA ASP A 236 -6.79 -1.19 -13.50
C ASP A 236 -7.67 -1.65 -14.69
N HIS A 237 -8.99 -1.51 -14.55
CA HIS A 237 -9.99 -1.82 -15.58
C HIS A 237 -11.15 -0.85 -15.43
N HIS A 238 -11.73 -0.39 -16.54
CA HIS A 238 -12.94 0.42 -16.52
C HIS A 238 -14.02 -0.28 -15.68
N SER A 239 -14.51 0.42 -14.66
CA SER A 239 -15.52 -0.11 -13.74
C SER A 239 -16.74 0.82 -13.69
N ALA A 240 -17.91 0.26 -13.42
CA ALA A 240 -19.13 1.06 -13.20
C ALA A 240 -18.90 2.12 -12.12
N TYR A 241 -18.18 1.76 -11.03
CA TYR A 241 -17.85 2.70 -9.96
C TYR A 241 -17.06 3.93 -10.45
N SER A 242 -16.02 3.73 -11.26
CA SER A 242 -15.22 4.86 -11.74
C SER A 242 -16.02 5.78 -12.67
N ASN A 243 -16.96 5.24 -13.44
CA ASN A 243 -17.84 6.02 -14.30
C ASN A 243 -18.83 6.84 -13.45
N THR A 244 -19.53 6.19 -12.50
CA THR A 244 -20.45 6.87 -11.59
C THR A 244 -19.74 7.97 -10.78
N LEU A 245 -18.50 7.71 -10.34
CA LEU A 245 -17.73 8.71 -9.61
C LEU A 245 -17.41 9.94 -10.48
N ARG A 246 -17.08 9.75 -11.76
CA ARG A 246 -16.82 10.84 -12.72
C ARG A 246 -18.09 11.59 -13.08
N GLU A 247 -19.22 10.90 -13.19
CA GLU A 247 -20.55 11.50 -13.47
C GLU A 247 -21.06 12.37 -12.30
N ALA A 248 -20.71 12.02 -11.06
CA ALA A 248 -21.08 12.77 -9.86
C ALA A 248 -20.19 14.02 -9.63
N ALA A 249 -19.14 14.21 -10.43
CA ALA A 249 -18.21 15.33 -10.28
C ALA A 249 -18.81 16.64 -10.80
N THR A 250 -18.47 17.73 -10.11
CA THR A 250 -18.73 19.11 -10.54
C THR A 250 -17.49 19.71 -11.22
N ASP A 251 -17.60 20.93 -11.78
CA ASP A 251 -16.49 21.64 -12.42
C ASP A 251 -15.26 21.82 -11.49
N ASN A 252 -15.48 21.83 -10.17
CA ASN A 252 -14.41 21.95 -9.18
C ASN A 252 -13.79 20.60 -8.77
N VAL A 253 -14.25 19.46 -9.33
CA VAL A 253 -13.69 18.12 -9.06
C VAL A 253 -12.90 17.65 -10.27
N ILE A 254 -11.58 17.57 -10.11
CA ILE A 254 -10.63 17.29 -11.19
C ILE A 254 -10.09 15.86 -11.03
N PHE A 255 -10.28 15.04 -12.07
CA PHE A 255 -9.64 13.73 -12.19
C PHE A 255 -8.30 13.89 -12.92
N ALA A 256 -7.21 13.90 -12.15
CA ALA A 256 -5.87 14.14 -12.67
C ALA A 256 -5.21 12.91 -13.30
N ASN A 257 -5.93 11.77 -13.38
CA ASN A 257 -5.39 10.49 -13.83
C ASN A 257 -4.19 10.04 -12.99
N ARG A 258 -3.33 9.14 -13.51
CA ARG A 258 -2.11 8.70 -12.82
C ARG A 258 -1.06 9.78 -12.90
N ARG A 259 -0.44 10.12 -11.76
CA ARG A 259 0.69 11.03 -11.65
C ARG A 259 1.81 10.37 -10.87
N GLY A 260 3.03 10.76 -11.13
CA GLY A 260 4.23 10.25 -10.47
C GLY A 260 5.35 11.27 -10.45
N GLY A 261 6.53 10.90 -9.95
CA GLY A 261 7.69 11.76 -9.94
C GLY A 261 7.46 13.12 -9.30
N ASP A 262 8.00 14.16 -9.94
CA ASP A 262 7.95 15.53 -9.44
C ASP A 262 6.54 16.13 -9.47
N GLU A 263 5.70 15.77 -10.45
CA GLU A 263 4.31 16.23 -10.49
C GLU A 263 3.53 15.78 -9.25
N LEU A 264 3.63 14.49 -8.88
CA LEU A 264 2.94 13.97 -7.70
C LEU A 264 3.49 14.59 -6.42
N LYS A 265 4.80 14.80 -6.35
CA LYS A 265 5.43 15.49 -5.23
C LYS A 265 4.92 16.91 -5.09
N ALA A 266 4.86 17.67 -6.20
CA ALA A 266 4.33 19.03 -6.22
C ALA A 266 2.84 19.06 -5.82
N LEU A 267 2.05 18.10 -6.31
CA LEU A 267 0.64 17.97 -5.93
C LEU A 267 0.47 17.76 -4.41
N TYR A 268 1.30 16.97 -3.76
CA TYR A 268 1.26 16.83 -2.30
C TYR A 268 1.70 18.10 -1.59
N GLN A 269 2.85 18.69 -1.96
CA GLN A 269 3.43 19.81 -1.22
C GLN A 269 2.61 21.11 -1.33
N HIS A 270 1.93 21.29 -2.43
CA HIS A 270 1.15 22.52 -2.67
C HIS A 270 -0.35 22.37 -2.41
N ALA A 271 -0.81 21.19 -1.97
CA ALA A 271 -2.20 21.01 -1.56
C ALA A 271 -2.50 21.71 -0.23
N LYS A 272 -3.74 22.22 -0.08
CA LYS A 272 -4.26 22.71 1.19
C LYS A 272 -4.37 21.62 2.24
N ALA A 273 -4.83 20.45 1.81
CA ALA A 273 -4.87 19.22 2.61
C ALA A 273 -4.92 18.00 1.70
N PHE A 274 -4.38 16.89 2.19
CA PHE A 274 -4.59 15.55 1.64
C PHE A 274 -5.71 14.85 2.41
N VAL A 275 -6.70 14.28 1.71
CA VAL A 275 -7.82 13.58 2.32
C VAL A 275 -7.82 12.12 1.91
N LEU A 276 -7.89 11.20 2.88
CA LEU A 276 -7.98 9.76 2.66
C LEU A 276 -9.27 9.21 3.28
N PRO A 277 -10.35 9.06 2.50
CA PRO A 277 -11.66 8.63 2.99
C PRO A 277 -11.86 7.11 3.00
N SER A 278 -10.78 6.36 3.05
CA SER A 278 -10.78 4.91 2.85
C SER A 278 -11.60 4.15 3.89
N TYR A 279 -12.34 3.14 3.45
CA TYR A 279 -12.99 2.12 4.28
C TYR A 279 -12.05 0.97 4.65
N HIS A 280 -10.99 0.77 3.85
CA HIS A 280 -10.05 -0.32 4.07
C HIS A 280 -8.63 0.04 3.60
N GLU A 281 -7.66 -0.19 4.49
CA GLU A 281 -6.22 -0.06 4.25
C GLU A 281 -5.45 -1.18 4.97
N GLY A 282 -4.14 -1.27 4.68
CA GLY A 282 -3.20 -2.01 5.50
C GLY A 282 -2.44 -1.09 6.45
N LEU A 283 -1.48 -0.35 5.93
CA LEU A 283 -0.93 0.90 6.42
C LEU A 283 -0.80 1.78 5.17
N PRO A 284 -1.54 2.89 5.06
CA PRO A 284 -1.71 3.60 3.79
C PRO A 284 -0.44 4.35 3.37
N ILE A 285 0.25 3.83 2.37
CA ILE A 285 1.49 4.45 1.83
C ILE A 285 1.21 5.87 1.35
N VAL A 286 0.05 6.13 0.73
CA VAL A 286 -0.32 7.46 0.24
C VAL A 286 -0.47 8.51 1.37
N ALA A 287 -0.88 8.09 2.57
CA ALA A 287 -0.88 8.98 3.74
C ALA A 287 0.55 9.25 4.22
N LEU A 288 1.41 8.22 4.22
CA LEU A 288 2.83 8.39 4.53
C LEU A 288 3.55 9.27 3.49
N GLU A 289 3.16 9.18 2.21
CA GLU A 289 3.65 10.08 1.15
C GLU A 289 3.25 11.55 1.42
N ALA A 290 1.98 11.78 1.76
CA ALA A 290 1.48 13.12 2.12
C ALA A 290 2.24 13.69 3.32
N ILE A 291 2.42 12.92 4.39
CA ILE A 291 3.19 13.33 5.58
C ILE A 291 4.66 13.59 5.20
N SER A 292 5.26 12.73 4.36
CA SER A 292 6.64 12.90 3.87
C SER A 292 6.81 14.20 3.08
N ALA A 293 5.80 14.59 2.32
CA ALA A 293 5.76 15.85 1.59
C ALA A 293 5.47 17.08 2.48
N GLY A 294 5.12 16.88 3.75
CA GLY A 294 4.70 17.97 4.65
C GLY A 294 3.27 18.47 4.38
N CYS A 295 2.46 17.68 3.67
CA CYS A 295 1.07 18.01 3.38
C CYS A 295 0.21 17.80 4.64
N PRO A 296 -0.67 18.74 5.03
CA PRO A 296 -1.67 18.52 6.07
C PRO A 296 -2.58 17.34 5.71
N VAL A 297 -2.92 16.45 6.66
CA VAL A 297 -3.67 15.22 6.37
C VAL A 297 -5.00 15.15 7.12
N LEU A 298 -6.03 14.66 6.44
CA LEU A 298 -7.34 14.36 6.99
C LEU A 298 -7.73 12.91 6.59
N LEU A 299 -7.85 12.02 7.56
CA LEU A 299 -7.95 10.58 7.35
C LEU A 299 -9.26 10.04 7.94
N SER A 300 -9.87 9.04 7.33
CA SER A 300 -10.95 8.29 7.98
C SER A 300 -10.42 7.54 9.22
N ASP A 301 -11.26 7.36 10.23
CA ASP A 301 -10.90 6.80 11.55
C ASP A 301 -10.81 5.26 11.58
N ILE A 302 -10.52 4.63 10.45
CA ILE A 302 -10.26 3.18 10.41
C ILE A 302 -8.95 2.83 11.13
N SER A 303 -8.88 1.65 11.72
CA SER A 303 -7.72 1.22 12.52
C SER A 303 -6.37 1.41 11.83
N PRO A 304 -6.17 1.09 10.53
CA PRO A 304 -4.90 1.32 9.85
C PRO A 304 -4.48 2.80 9.75
N ASN A 305 -5.44 3.72 9.68
CA ASN A 305 -5.17 5.14 9.67
C ASN A 305 -4.86 5.64 11.09
N ILE A 306 -5.57 5.13 12.09
CA ILE A 306 -5.29 5.41 13.52
C ILE A 306 -3.90 4.92 13.92
N ASP A 307 -3.41 3.80 13.36
CA ASP A 307 -2.05 3.28 13.57
C ASP A 307 -0.93 4.29 13.16
N ILE A 308 -1.25 5.31 12.35
CA ILE A 308 -0.34 6.43 12.04
C ILE A 308 -0.08 7.28 13.29
N GLU A 309 -1.05 7.33 14.23
CA GLU A 309 -0.97 8.12 15.47
C GLU A 309 -0.91 9.64 15.21
N ALA A 310 -1.71 10.12 14.23
CA ALA A 310 -1.86 11.55 13.98
C ALA A 310 -2.73 12.21 15.08
N PRO A 311 -2.65 13.54 15.28
CA PRO A 311 -3.56 14.27 16.16
C PRO A 311 -5.02 14.04 15.85
N LYS A 312 -5.88 14.19 16.86
CA LYS A 312 -7.33 13.90 16.75
C LYS A 312 -8.03 14.70 15.63
N ASP A 313 -7.60 15.92 15.39
CA ASP A 313 -8.18 16.76 14.33
C ASP A 313 -7.97 16.19 12.93
N CYS A 314 -6.93 15.35 12.74
CA CYS A 314 -6.63 14.68 11.48
C CYS A 314 -7.59 13.53 11.15
N TYR A 315 -8.58 13.22 12.00
CA TYR A 315 -9.49 12.11 11.75
C TYR A 315 -10.93 12.56 11.61
N PHE A 316 -11.68 11.80 10.81
CA PHE A 316 -13.15 11.90 10.71
C PHE A 316 -13.78 10.50 10.67
N PRO A 317 -15.03 10.34 11.11
CA PRO A 317 -15.72 9.04 11.10
C PRO A 317 -15.88 8.52 9.67
N VAL A 318 -15.43 7.29 9.41
CA VAL A 318 -15.50 6.64 8.10
C VAL A 318 -16.95 6.57 7.60
N GLY A 319 -17.19 6.93 6.34
CA GLY A 319 -18.52 6.94 5.73
C GLY A 319 -19.43 8.08 6.20
N ASN A 320 -18.97 8.97 7.06
CA ASN A 320 -19.78 10.10 7.53
C ASN A 320 -19.52 11.33 6.66
N VAL A 321 -20.29 11.43 5.58
CA VAL A 321 -20.24 12.53 4.61
C VAL A 321 -20.46 13.90 5.27
N TYR A 322 -21.39 13.99 6.23
CA TYR A 322 -21.70 15.24 6.93
C TYR A 322 -20.51 15.76 7.75
N GLU A 323 -19.89 14.91 8.58
CA GLU A 323 -18.73 15.31 9.38
C GLU A 323 -17.52 15.63 8.51
N LEU A 324 -17.33 14.89 7.41
CA LEU A 324 -16.30 15.20 6.43
C LEU A 324 -16.56 16.56 5.76
N SER A 325 -17.80 16.83 5.32
CA SER A 325 -18.19 18.13 4.71
C SER A 325 -17.93 19.29 5.67
N LYS A 326 -18.27 19.15 6.94
CA LYS A 326 -18.01 20.14 7.98
C LYS A 326 -16.52 20.42 8.16
N LYS A 327 -15.69 19.37 8.21
CA LYS A 327 -14.22 19.53 8.28
C LYS A 327 -13.66 20.19 7.02
N LEU A 328 -14.16 19.86 5.83
CA LEU A 328 -13.77 20.50 4.59
C LEU A 328 -14.12 21.99 4.52
N SER A 329 -15.24 22.38 5.11
CA SER A 329 -15.65 23.80 5.22
C SER A 329 -14.78 24.59 6.20
N GLY A 330 -14.25 23.95 7.24
CA GLY A 330 -13.46 24.56 8.31
C GLY A 330 -11.98 24.19 8.29
N LEU A 331 -11.39 23.85 7.14
CA LEU A 331 -10.00 23.40 7.03
C LEU A 331 -8.97 24.34 7.66
N ASP A 332 -9.22 25.66 7.60
CA ASP A 332 -8.32 26.67 8.18
C ASP A 332 -8.30 26.70 9.72
N GLU A 333 -9.33 26.13 10.35
CA GLU A 333 -9.49 26.06 11.80
C GLU A 333 -8.90 24.79 12.40
N LEU A 334 -8.54 23.81 11.56
CA LEU A 334 -8.05 22.51 11.99
C LEU A 334 -6.51 22.48 12.06
N ASN A 335 -5.98 21.82 13.09
CA ASN A 335 -4.55 21.53 13.17
C ASN A 335 -4.24 20.20 12.50
N LEU A 336 -4.06 20.22 11.18
CA LEU A 336 -3.80 19.05 10.33
C LEU A 336 -2.32 18.83 10.01
N THR A 337 -1.44 19.73 10.47
CA THR A 337 0.00 19.66 10.19
C THR A 337 0.68 18.74 11.19
N LEU A 338 1.48 17.81 10.68
CA LEU A 338 2.25 16.88 11.48
C LEU A 338 3.73 17.30 11.55
N ASN A 339 4.39 17.02 12.67
CA ASN A 339 5.84 17.14 12.74
C ASN A 339 6.50 16.05 11.89
N ARG A 340 6.85 16.37 10.65
CA ARG A 340 7.40 15.44 9.66
C ARG A 340 8.62 14.67 10.18
N SER A 341 9.47 15.29 11.01
CA SER A 341 10.69 14.66 11.53
C SER A 341 10.38 13.41 12.35
N ASP A 342 9.34 13.46 13.21
CA ASP A 342 8.97 12.34 14.09
C ASP A 342 8.49 11.13 13.25
N TYR A 343 7.79 11.41 12.16
CA TYR A 343 7.30 10.34 11.26
C TYR A 343 8.41 9.80 10.36
N LEU A 344 9.35 10.63 9.91
CA LEU A 344 10.52 10.18 9.15
C LEU A 344 11.37 9.21 9.95
N GLU A 345 11.58 9.46 11.24
CA GLU A 345 12.29 8.54 12.14
C GLU A 345 11.51 7.25 12.36
N LYS A 346 10.19 7.35 12.64
CA LYS A 346 9.30 6.21 12.91
C LYS A 346 9.12 5.27 11.71
N TYR A 347 9.13 5.82 10.50
CA TYR A 347 8.83 5.11 9.26
C TYR A 347 10.03 5.13 8.28
N ASP A 348 11.25 5.08 8.80
CA ASP A 348 12.48 5.04 8.02
C ASP A 348 12.67 3.68 7.33
N TRP A 349 12.86 3.70 6.00
CA TRP A 349 13.05 2.47 5.23
C TRP A 349 14.38 1.75 5.50
N GLU A 350 15.44 2.46 5.92
CA GLU A 350 16.70 1.78 6.28
C GLU A 350 16.48 0.95 7.54
N SER A 351 15.91 1.55 8.59
CA SER A 351 15.56 0.86 9.84
C SER A 351 14.57 -0.31 9.61
N ILE A 352 13.55 -0.12 8.76
CA ILE A 352 12.58 -1.18 8.41
C ILE A 352 13.26 -2.33 7.68
N SER A 353 14.18 -2.02 6.77
CA SER A 353 14.97 -3.02 6.06
C SER A 353 15.88 -3.80 7.00
N ASP A 354 16.56 -3.13 7.92
CA ASP A 354 17.44 -3.75 8.90
C ASP A 354 16.69 -4.72 9.81
N VAL A 355 15.52 -4.29 10.31
CA VAL A 355 14.63 -5.14 11.12
C VAL A 355 14.16 -6.35 10.31
N THR A 356 13.73 -6.14 9.06
CA THR A 356 13.30 -7.22 8.17
C THR A 356 14.44 -8.19 7.87
N PHE A 357 15.64 -7.66 7.60
CA PHE A 357 16.83 -8.46 7.36
C PHE A 357 17.24 -9.26 8.60
N GLY A 358 17.13 -8.69 9.80
CA GLY A 358 17.36 -9.37 11.07
C GLY A 358 16.45 -10.58 11.26
N TYR A 359 15.15 -10.48 10.92
CA TYR A 359 14.23 -11.62 10.94
C TYR A 359 14.61 -12.69 9.91
N VAL A 360 15.05 -12.28 8.74
CA VAL A 360 15.51 -13.18 7.68
C VAL A 360 16.78 -13.92 8.12
N ASP A 361 17.75 -13.21 8.71
CA ASP A 361 19.01 -13.82 9.19
C ASP A 361 18.77 -14.77 10.37
N GLY A 362 17.91 -14.43 11.30
CA GLY A 362 17.49 -15.30 12.40
C GLY A 362 16.78 -16.59 11.95
N LEU A 363 16.35 -16.67 10.70
CA LEU A 363 15.82 -17.92 10.14
C LEU A 363 16.92 -18.85 9.61
N LYS A 364 18.20 -18.44 9.55
CA LYS A 364 19.29 -19.33 9.12
C LYS A 364 19.59 -20.44 10.13
N ALA A 365 19.44 -20.12 11.41
CA ALA A 365 19.57 -21.09 12.49
C ALA A 365 18.32 -21.98 12.53
#